data_49acbbc5708038cddd2f4a46355c157e
#
_entry.id   49acbbc5708038cddd2f4a46355c157e
#
_cell.length_a   1.000
_cell.length_b   1.000
_cell.length_c   1.000
_cell.angle_alpha   90.00
_cell.angle_beta   90.00
_cell.angle_gamma   90.00
#
_symmetry.space_group_name_H-M   'P 1'
#
loop_
_entity.id
_entity.type
_entity.pdbx_description
1 polymer ?
#
loop_
_entity_poly.entity_id
_entity_poly.type
_entity_poly.pdbx_seq_one_letter_code
_entity_poly.pdbx_strand_id
1 'polypeptide(L)'
;WLQSKVDEAYITTSNIKKPPRHPMNFKEKVRHMTKMGVKSKYIIEEKTPYVAKNLEKKYDKDTTAFVYVFGAKDAGRLSSGKYYRDFLKNKKNLEGYTKHGYFLVAPHVSISVGGKEVSGTTMRELLGSDKYDDKQRAKLFKKMFGYYDKGVFNMMVNKFKKLFEQDIMHTTWDNTDEKPKNPKLFDKKKRDLLFDLDLPIKVGDTIMMGRFKNKK
;
A
#
# COMPACT_ATOMS: atom_id res chain seq x y z
N TRP A 1 -0.64 -19.33 -6.01
CA TRP A 1 -0.12 -19.73 -4.70
C TRP A 1 -1.21 -19.74 -3.64
N LEU A 2 -1.94 -18.62 -3.40
CA LEU A 2 -2.98 -18.59 -2.37
C LEU A 2 -4.15 -19.52 -2.70
N GLN A 3 -4.63 -19.51 -3.94
CA GLN A 3 -5.74 -20.35 -4.43
C GLN A 3 -5.49 -21.87 -4.26
N SER A 4 -4.23 -22.28 -4.17
CA SER A 4 -3.90 -23.69 -3.89
C SER A 4 -3.98 -24.08 -2.41
N LYS A 5 -4.31 -23.11 -1.53
CA LYS A 5 -4.33 -23.31 -0.07
C LYS A 5 -5.70 -23.10 0.57
N VAL A 6 -6.62 -22.49 -0.16
CA VAL A 6 -7.96 -22.12 0.32
C VAL A 6 -8.98 -22.35 -0.79
N ASP A 7 -10.25 -22.56 -0.42
CA ASP A 7 -11.33 -22.80 -1.37
C ASP A 7 -11.59 -21.57 -2.25
N GLU A 8 -11.57 -20.38 -1.65
CA GLU A 8 -11.74 -19.12 -2.36
C GLU A 8 -10.73 -18.07 -1.88
N ALA A 9 -10.21 -17.28 -2.82
CA ALA A 9 -9.27 -16.20 -2.54
C ALA A 9 -9.77 -14.86 -3.10
N TYR A 10 -9.75 -13.84 -2.27
CA TYR A 10 -10.20 -12.49 -2.60
C TYR A 10 -9.11 -11.44 -2.39
N ILE A 11 -9.23 -10.34 -3.11
CA ILE A 11 -8.44 -9.12 -2.88
C ILE A 11 -9.39 -8.07 -2.33
N THR A 12 -9.18 -7.65 -1.09
CA THR A 12 -9.93 -6.55 -0.48
C THR A 12 -9.17 -5.24 -0.66
N THR A 13 -9.86 -4.19 -1.09
CA THR A 13 -9.27 -2.86 -1.23
C THR A 13 -10.29 -1.76 -0.97
N SER A 14 -9.83 -0.60 -0.50
CA SER A 14 -10.70 0.54 -0.22
C SER A 14 -10.96 1.40 -1.45
N ASN A 15 -12.07 2.16 -1.41
CA ASN A 15 -12.37 3.22 -2.38
C ASN A 15 -11.79 4.59 -1.95
N ILE A 16 -10.89 4.60 -0.97
CA ILE A 16 -10.27 5.84 -0.51
C ILE A 16 -9.41 6.41 -1.63
N LYS A 17 -9.69 7.65 -2.02
CA LYS A 17 -8.87 8.45 -2.92
C LYS A 17 -8.26 9.59 -2.10
N LYS A 18 -7.02 9.40 -1.67
CA LYS A 18 -6.26 10.37 -0.87
C LYS A 18 -4.79 10.39 -1.33
N PRO A 19 -4.43 11.25 -2.30
CA PRO A 19 -3.04 11.44 -2.69
C PRO A 19 -2.17 11.92 -1.51
N PRO A 20 -0.88 11.64 -1.51
CA PRO A 20 -0.13 10.83 -2.47
C PRO A 20 -0.27 9.32 -2.25
N ARG A 21 -0.75 8.88 -1.08
CA ARG A 21 -0.75 7.46 -0.69
C ARG A 21 -1.75 6.62 -1.47
N HIS A 22 -2.94 7.18 -1.75
CA HIS A 22 -4.05 6.49 -2.42
C HIS A 22 -4.52 7.28 -3.66
N PRO A 23 -3.75 7.32 -4.77
CA PRO A 23 -4.09 8.14 -5.93
C PRO A 23 -5.24 7.56 -6.77
N MET A 24 -5.54 6.26 -6.65
CA MET A 24 -6.57 5.57 -7.44
C MET A 24 -7.81 5.25 -6.60
N ASN A 25 -9.00 5.44 -7.20
CA ASN A 25 -10.27 4.97 -6.65
C ASN A 25 -10.46 3.46 -6.86
N PHE A 26 -11.56 2.90 -6.34
CA PHE A 26 -11.82 1.45 -6.42
C PHE A 26 -11.94 0.97 -7.87
N LYS A 27 -12.72 1.65 -8.72
CA LYS A 27 -12.91 1.26 -10.13
C LYS A 27 -11.61 1.23 -10.91
N GLU A 28 -10.72 2.18 -10.67
CA GLU A 28 -9.39 2.25 -11.30
C GLU A 28 -8.48 1.11 -10.83
N LYS A 29 -8.52 0.77 -9.54
CA LYS A 29 -7.79 -0.38 -9.00
C LYS A 29 -8.31 -1.69 -9.61
N VAL A 30 -9.63 -1.87 -9.69
CA VAL A 30 -10.25 -3.03 -10.33
C VAL A 30 -9.80 -3.15 -11.79
N ARG A 31 -9.88 -2.05 -12.56
CA ARG A 31 -9.44 -2.04 -13.96
C ARG A 31 -7.97 -2.47 -14.10
N HIS A 32 -7.09 -1.99 -13.24
CA HIS A 32 -5.69 -2.38 -13.24
C HIS A 32 -5.52 -3.88 -12.92
N MET A 33 -6.12 -4.35 -11.83
CA MET A 33 -5.98 -5.75 -11.38
C MET A 33 -6.59 -6.74 -12.39
N THR A 34 -7.70 -6.39 -13.06
CA THR A 34 -8.30 -7.25 -14.09
C THR A 34 -7.39 -7.39 -15.30
N LYS A 35 -6.66 -6.34 -15.68
CA LYS A 35 -5.64 -6.42 -16.74
C LYS A 35 -4.42 -7.27 -16.34
N MET A 36 -4.15 -7.40 -15.04
CA MET A 36 -3.16 -8.34 -14.51
C MET A 36 -3.67 -9.79 -14.40
N GLY A 37 -4.91 -10.06 -14.82
CA GLY A 37 -5.51 -11.41 -14.83
C GLY A 37 -6.38 -11.75 -13.61
N VAL A 38 -6.59 -10.83 -12.68
CA VAL A 38 -7.50 -11.06 -11.54
C VAL A 38 -8.95 -10.88 -12.01
N LYS A 39 -9.79 -11.88 -11.85
CA LYS A 39 -11.21 -11.78 -12.18
C LYS A 39 -11.90 -10.78 -11.24
N SER A 40 -12.68 -9.84 -11.79
CA SER A 40 -13.32 -8.75 -11.02
C SER A 40 -14.19 -9.23 -9.85
N LYS A 41 -14.83 -10.41 -9.97
CA LYS A 41 -15.64 -11.01 -8.90
C LYS A 41 -14.87 -11.30 -7.61
N TYR A 42 -13.55 -11.43 -7.70
CA TYR A 42 -12.67 -11.67 -6.56
C TYR A 42 -12.04 -10.39 -5.98
N ILE A 43 -12.41 -9.21 -6.50
CA ILE A 43 -11.93 -7.92 -6.00
C ILE A 43 -13.08 -7.26 -5.25
N ILE A 44 -12.96 -7.13 -3.95
CA ILE A 44 -14.04 -6.66 -3.07
C ILE A 44 -13.70 -5.27 -2.53
N GLU A 45 -14.67 -4.36 -2.64
CA GLU A 45 -14.58 -3.05 -2.00
C GLU A 45 -14.85 -3.20 -0.50
N GLU A 46 -13.89 -2.76 0.31
CA GLU A 46 -14.02 -2.71 1.76
C GLU A 46 -13.62 -1.33 2.29
N LYS A 47 -14.42 -0.78 3.20
CA LYS A 47 -14.08 0.48 3.87
C LYS A 47 -12.77 0.33 4.65
N THR A 48 -12.60 -0.80 5.30
CA THR A 48 -11.41 -1.19 6.05
C THR A 48 -10.93 -2.55 5.55
N PRO A 49 -10.00 -2.61 4.57
CA PRO A 49 -9.60 -3.86 3.92
C PRO A 49 -9.09 -4.96 4.87
N TYR A 50 -8.59 -4.55 6.04
CA TYR A 50 -8.06 -5.49 7.05
C TYR A 50 -9.15 -6.19 7.88
N VAL A 51 -10.42 -5.80 7.75
CA VAL A 51 -11.54 -6.36 8.53
C VAL A 51 -12.53 -7.13 7.65
N ALA A 52 -12.52 -6.91 6.34
CA ALA A 52 -13.31 -7.62 5.33
C ALA A 52 -14.82 -7.81 5.64
N LYS A 53 -15.46 -6.84 6.30
CA LYS A 53 -16.85 -6.95 6.78
C LYS A 53 -17.89 -7.26 5.70
N ASN A 54 -17.71 -6.75 4.47
CA ASN A 54 -18.63 -7.03 3.38
C ASN A 54 -18.43 -8.43 2.82
N LEU A 55 -17.22 -8.95 2.90
CA LEU A 55 -16.92 -10.32 2.51
C LEU A 55 -17.46 -11.31 3.55
N GLU A 56 -17.27 -11.03 4.84
CA GLU A 56 -17.76 -11.87 5.95
C GLU A 56 -19.28 -12.11 5.86
N LYS A 57 -20.07 -11.09 5.49
CA LYS A 57 -21.53 -11.21 5.34
C LYS A 57 -21.99 -12.25 4.31
N LYS A 58 -21.11 -12.71 3.43
CA LYS A 58 -21.44 -13.69 2.37
C LYS A 58 -21.31 -15.13 2.83
N TYR A 59 -20.74 -15.35 4.01
CA TYR A 59 -20.39 -16.69 4.48
C TYR A 59 -20.96 -16.96 5.85
N ASP A 60 -21.22 -18.24 6.11
CA ASP A 60 -21.61 -18.69 7.42
C ASP A 60 -20.45 -18.58 8.41
N LYS A 61 -20.71 -17.97 9.55
CA LYS A 61 -19.69 -17.59 10.55
C LYS A 61 -19.12 -18.76 11.34
N ASP A 62 -19.87 -19.85 11.45
CA ASP A 62 -19.51 -21.00 12.28
C ASP A 62 -18.77 -22.07 11.46
N THR A 63 -19.00 -22.10 10.15
CA THR A 63 -18.43 -23.10 9.24
C THR A 63 -17.31 -22.54 8.33
N THR A 64 -17.12 -21.20 8.28
CA THR A 64 -16.13 -20.56 7.41
C THR A 64 -14.95 -20.03 8.19
N ALA A 65 -13.75 -20.42 7.82
CA ALA A 65 -12.51 -19.87 8.35
C ALA A 65 -11.98 -18.77 7.44
N PHE A 66 -11.75 -17.57 7.98
CA PHE A 66 -11.10 -16.47 7.25
C PHE A 66 -9.59 -16.45 7.47
N VAL A 67 -8.85 -16.49 6.37
CA VAL A 67 -7.39 -16.40 6.39
C VAL A 67 -6.97 -15.07 5.77
N TYR A 68 -6.45 -14.17 6.60
CA TYR A 68 -5.94 -12.87 6.18
C TYR A 68 -4.49 -12.99 5.75
N VAL A 69 -4.18 -12.58 4.53
CA VAL A 69 -2.83 -12.69 3.96
C VAL A 69 -2.17 -11.32 3.90
N PHE A 70 -0.97 -11.23 4.46
CA PHE A 70 -0.21 -9.98 4.57
C PHE A 70 1.24 -10.17 4.13
N GLY A 71 1.84 -9.09 3.67
CA GLY A 71 3.30 -9.03 3.53
C GLY A 71 3.99 -9.04 4.90
N ALA A 72 5.25 -9.45 4.95
CA ALA A 72 6.02 -9.55 6.19
C ALA A 72 6.04 -8.25 7.03
N LYS A 73 6.07 -7.09 6.37
CA LYS A 73 6.06 -5.76 7.04
C LYS A 73 4.78 -5.48 7.82
N ASP A 74 3.65 -6.06 7.41
CA ASP A 74 2.34 -5.82 8.03
C ASP A 74 1.93 -6.96 8.98
N ALA A 75 2.57 -8.10 8.91
CA ALA A 75 2.23 -9.29 9.72
C ALA A 75 2.34 -9.04 11.23
N GLY A 76 3.32 -8.25 11.67
CA GLY A 76 3.51 -7.91 13.08
C GLY A 76 2.33 -7.16 13.72
N ARG A 77 1.51 -6.47 12.93
CA ARG A 77 0.33 -5.75 13.43
C ARG A 77 -0.81 -6.67 13.85
N LEU A 78 -0.88 -7.87 13.28
CA LEU A 78 -1.95 -8.83 13.52
C LEU A 78 -1.53 -9.95 14.47
N SER A 79 -0.25 -10.31 14.47
CA SER A 79 0.27 -11.36 15.34
C SER A 79 0.17 -11.04 16.85
N SER A 80 0.04 -9.75 17.21
CA SER A 80 -0.13 -9.30 18.60
C SER A 80 -1.58 -9.38 19.12
N GLY A 81 -2.57 -9.60 18.24
CA GLY A 81 -3.99 -9.66 18.61
C GLY A 81 -4.42 -11.06 19.10
N LYS A 82 -5.25 -11.11 20.15
CA LYS A 82 -5.82 -12.37 20.67
C LYS A 82 -6.75 -13.08 19.67
N TYR A 83 -7.31 -12.33 18.72
CA TYR A 83 -8.28 -12.85 17.75
C TYR A 83 -7.63 -13.65 16.61
N TYR A 84 -6.41 -13.27 16.18
CA TYR A 84 -5.78 -13.91 15.05
C TYR A 84 -4.81 -15.01 15.45
N ARG A 85 -4.91 -16.16 14.80
CA ARG A 85 -4.02 -17.31 14.96
C ARG A 85 -3.22 -17.56 13.70
N ASP A 86 -2.04 -18.14 13.84
CA ASP A 86 -1.19 -18.51 12.71
C ASP A 86 -1.87 -19.66 11.91
N PHE A 87 -2.14 -19.40 10.61
CA PHE A 87 -2.79 -20.37 9.75
C PHE A 87 -1.99 -21.66 9.59
N LEU A 88 -0.67 -21.56 9.41
CA LEU A 88 0.17 -22.75 9.15
C LEU A 88 0.19 -23.69 10.35
N LYS A 89 0.12 -23.16 11.56
CA LYS A 89 0.09 -23.94 12.80
C LYS A 89 -1.28 -24.60 13.02
N ASN A 90 -2.35 -24.00 12.53
CA ASN A 90 -3.72 -24.42 12.80
C ASN A 90 -4.44 -25.04 11.59
N LYS A 91 -3.80 -25.20 10.45
CA LYS A 91 -4.43 -25.63 9.18
C LYS A 91 -5.18 -26.95 9.22
N LYS A 92 -4.90 -27.81 10.19
CA LYS A 92 -5.59 -29.10 10.36
C LYS A 92 -6.90 -28.99 11.15
N ASN A 93 -7.03 -27.96 11.97
CA ASN A 93 -8.18 -27.74 12.87
C ASN A 93 -8.64 -26.29 12.75
N LEU A 94 -9.19 -25.92 11.59
CA LEU A 94 -9.75 -24.60 11.37
C LEU A 94 -11.14 -24.50 12.02
N GLU A 95 -11.38 -23.37 12.66
CA GLU A 95 -12.66 -23.02 13.29
C GLU A 95 -13.27 -21.82 12.57
N GLY A 96 -14.60 -21.65 12.69
CA GLY A 96 -15.33 -20.55 12.11
C GLY A 96 -14.87 -19.18 12.62
N TYR A 97 -15.04 -18.14 11.80
CA TYR A 97 -14.55 -16.79 12.12
C TYR A 97 -15.30 -16.12 13.29
N THR A 98 -16.35 -16.72 13.81
CA THR A 98 -16.97 -16.30 15.08
C THR A 98 -15.98 -16.43 16.23
N LYS A 99 -15.16 -17.48 16.26
CA LYS A 99 -14.20 -17.72 17.33
C LYS A 99 -12.91 -16.92 17.12
N HIS A 100 -12.33 -16.99 15.95
CA HIS A 100 -11.11 -16.26 15.58
C HIS A 100 -10.85 -16.28 14.08
N GLY A 101 -10.04 -15.34 13.61
CA GLY A 101 -9.47 -15.35 12.27
C GLY A 101 -8.08 -15.98 12.23
N TYR A 102 -7.58 -16.20 11.02
CA TYR A 102 -6.22 -16.70 10.81
C TYR A 102 -5.41 -15.70 10.03
N PHE A 103 -4.11 -15.64 10.27
CA PHE A 103 -3.20 -14.87 9.44
C PHE A 103 -2.19 -15.77 8.73
N LEU A 104 -1.81 -15.36 7.54
CA LEU A 104 -0.79 -16.01 6.73
C LEU A 104 0.14 -14.94 6.18
N VAL A 105 1.43 -15.12 6.40
CA VAL A 105 2.45 -14.24 5.82
C VAL A 105 2.73 -14.70 4.40
N ALA A 106 2.50 -13.81 3.41
CA ALA A 106 2.83 -14.09 2.02
C ALA A 106 4.35 -14.23 1.85
N PRO A 107 4.82 -15.16 1.01
CA PRO A 107 6.23 -15.21 0.65
C PRO A 107 6.62 -13.87 0.00
N HIS A 108 7.79 -13.39 0.36
CA HIS A 108 8.33 -12.17 -0.26
C HIS A 108 8.76 -12.47 -1.69
N VAL A 109 8.16 -11.79 -2.64
CA VAL A 109 8.56 -11.83 -4.05
C VAL A 109 9.10 -10.45 -4.42
N SER A 110 10.40 -10.35 -4.60
CA SER A 110 11.05 -9.12 -5.05
C SER A 110 11.06 -9.04 -6.57
N ILE A 111 10.54 -7.96 -7.11
CA ILE A 111 10.66 -7.61 -8.53
C ILE A 111 11.50 -6.33 -8.59
N SER A 112 12.63 -6.38 -9.30
CA SER A 112 13.49 -5.21 -9.48
C SER A 112 13.30 -4.61 -10.87
N VAL A 113 13.05 -3.29 -10.92
CA VAL A 113 12.90 -2.52 -12.15
C VAL A 113 13.66 -1.22 -12.01
N GLY A 114 14.51 -0.92 -13.00
CA GLY A 114 15.36 0.29 -12.95
C GLY A 114 16.37 0.29 -11.80
N GLY A 115 16.86 -0.89 -11.38
CA GLY A 115 17.82 -1.04 -10.27
C GLY A 115 17.20 -0.93 -8.86
N LYS A 116 15.87 -0.75 -8.76
CA LYS A 116 15.16 -0.63 -7.48
C LYS A 116 14.09 -1.71 -7.34
N GLU A 117 13.88 -2.19 -6.12
CA GLU A 117 12.76 -3.07 -5.80
C GLU A 117 11.43 -2.34 -6.01
N VAL A 118 10.48 -3.00 -6.70
CA VAL A 118 9.16 -2.43 -6.97
C VAL A 118 8.35 -2.35 -5.67
N SER A 119 8.10 -1.12 -5.25
CA SER A 119 7.23 -0.76 -4.13
C SER A 119 6.20 0.28 -4.59
N GLY A 120 5.22 0.59 -3.75
CA GLY A 120 4.28 1.67 -4.06
C GLY A 120 4.96 3.03 -4.27
N THR A 121 6.07 3.29 -3.60
CA THR A 121 6.88 4.52 -3.77
C THR A 121 7.68 4.47 -5.05
N THR A 122 8.42 3.39 -5.29
CA THR A 122 9.22 3.20 -6.52
C THR A 122 8.34 3.26 -7.77
N MET A 123 7.16 2.63 -7.73
CA MET A 123 6.21 2.66 -8.84
C MET A 123 5.74 4.09 -9.17
N ARG A 124 5.45 4.89 -8.15
CA ARG A 124 5.08 6.31 -8.35
C ARG A 124 6.23 7.11 -8.93
N GLU A 125 7.45 6.92 -8.44
CA GLU A 125 8.65 7.57 -8.96
C GLU A 125 8.90 7.20 -10.43
N LEU A 126 8.92 5.91 -10.76
CA LEU A 126 9.21 5.42 -12.12
C LEU A 126 8.19 5.87 -13.16
N LEU A 127 6.93 6.01 -12.77
CA LEU A 127 5.85 6.38 -13.70
C LEU A 127 5.48 7.88 -13.65
N GLY A 128 5.80 8.58 -12.58
CA GLY A 128 5.36 9.96 -12.35
C GLY A 128 6.45 11.01 -12.47
N SER A 129 7.73 10.69 -12.16
CA SER A 129 8.81 11.69 -12.20
C SER A 129 9.19 12.05 -13.64
N ASP A 130 9.73 13.26 -13.85
CA ASP A 130 10.17 13.75 -15.16
C ASP A 130 11.48 13.13 -15.66
N LYS A 131 12.08 12.25 -14.86
CA LYS A 131 13.32 11.52 -15.23
C LYS A 131 13.14 10.57 -16.41
N TYR A 132 11.91 10.20 -16.76
CA TYR A 132 11.61 9.22 -17.80
C TYR A 132 10.63 9.81 -18.83
N ASP A 133 10.91 9.60 -20.11
CA ASP A 133 9.96 9.87 -21.18
C ASP A 133 8.83 8.82 -21.23
N ASP A 134 7.80 9.06 -22.02
CA ASP A 134 6.63 8.16 -22.08
C ASP A 134 6.96 6.78 -22.69
N LYS A 135 7.97 6.68 -23.58
CA LYS A 135 8.44 5.39 -24.11
C LYS A 135 9.15 4.57 -23.03
N GLN A 136 9.98 5.22 -22.25
CA GLN A 136 10.66 4.62 -21.09
C GLN A 136 9.67 4.18 -20.03
N ARG A 137 8.69 5.06 -19.67
CA ARG A 137 7.61 4.72 -18.74
C ARG A 137 6.80 3.52 -19.20
N ALA A 138 6.48 3.41 -20.50
CA ALA A 138 5.74 2.27 -21.03
C ALA A 138 6.52 0.95 -20.91
N LYS A 139 7.85 0.96 -21.15
CA LYS A 139 8.73 -0.19 -20.92
C LYS A 139 8.78 -0.58 -19.44
N LEU A 140 8.94 0.40 -18.55
CA LEU A 140 8.94 0.19 -17.10
C LEU A 140 7.60 -0.37 -16.61
N PHE A 141 6.47 0.19 -17.09
CA PHE A 141 5.13 -0.30 -16.80
C PHE A 141 4.97 -1.78 -17.16
N LYS A 142 5.32 -2.15 -18.40
CA LYS A 142 5.25 -3.54 -18.86
C LYS A 142 6.14 -4.46 -18.01
N LYS A 143 7.32 -4.00 -17.63
CA LYS A 143 8.25 -4.78 -16.80
C LYS A 143 7.73 -4.97 -15.36
N MET A 144 7.07 -3.95 -14.79
CA MET A 144 6.49 -4.03 -13.43
C MET A 144 5.25 -4.91 -13.35
N PHE A 145 4.36 -4.84 -14.35
CA PHE A 145 3.03 -5.44 -14.27
C PHE A 145 2.80 -6.62 -15.22
N GLY A 146 3.76 -6.94 -16.11
CA GLY A 146 3.65 -8.03 -17.05
C GLY A 146 2.68 -7.79 -18.20
N TYR A 147 2.05 -6.63 -18.32
CA TYR A 147 1.11 -6.28 -19.38
C TYR A 147 1.26 -4.81 -19.81
N TYR A 148 0.62 -4.45 -20.92
CA TYR A 148 0.48 -3.06 -21.36
C TYR A 148 -0.94 -2.82 -21.89
N ASP A 149 -1.65 -1.87 -21.29
CA ASP A 149 -2.91 -1.31 -21.77
C ASP A 149 -2.79 0.21 -21.74
N LYS A 150 -2.91 0.85 -22.90
CA LYS A 150 -2.72 2.30 -23.06
C LYS A 150 -3.62 3.12 -22.11
N GLY A 151 -4.87 2.68 -21.93
CA GLY A 151 -5.83 3.38 -21.06
C GLY A 151 -5.47 3.31 -19.58
N VAL A 152 -5.04 2.13 -19.11
CA VAL A 152 -4.57 1.97 -17.72
C VAL A 152 -3.23 2.67 -17.51
N PHE A 153 -2.30 2.54 -18.45
CA PHE A 153 -1.02 3.23 -18.43
C PHE A 153 -1.20 4.75 -18.30
N ASN A 154 -1.96 5.36 -19.21
CA ASN A 154 -2.21 6.81 -19.18
C ASN A 154 -2.90 7.24 -17.89
N MET A 155 -3.88 6.48 -17.41
CA MET A 155 -4.56 6.77 -16.14
C MET A 155 -3.58 6.79 -14.96
N MET A 156 -2.68 5.81 -14.86
CA MET A 156 -1.70 5.73 -13.78
C MET A 156 -0.64 6.82 -13.90
N VAL A 157 -0.07 7.00 -15.09
CA VAL A 157 0.96 8.03 -15.33
C VAL A 157 0.44 9.42 -15.02
N ASN A 158 -0.76 9.79 -15.52
CA ASN A 158 -1.35 11.10 -15.25
C ASN A 158 -1.58 11.35 -13.76
N LYS A 159 -1.99 10.32 -13.02
CA LYS A 159 -2.18 10.45 -11.56
C LYS A 159 -0.86 10.58 -10.81
N PHE A 160 0.15 9.85 -11.23
CA PHE A 160 1.44 9.89 -10.56
C PHE A 160 2.22 11.16 -10.92
N LYS A 161 2.17 11.65 -12.17
CA LYS A 161 2.73 12.97 -12.54
C LYS A 161 2.18 14.09 -11.66
N LYS A 162 0.87 14.13 -11.45
CA LYS A 162 0.25 15.14 -10.57
C LYS A 162 0.80 15.16 -9.14
N LEU A 163 1.35 14.06 -8.64
CA LEU A 163 1.96 14.04 -7.31
C LEU A 163 3.29 14.81 -7.29
N PHE A 164 4.04 14.77 -8.41
CA PHE A 164 5.32 15.48 -8.55
C PHE A 164 5.12 16.94 -8.96
N GLU A 165 4.09 17.27 -9.76
CA GLU A 165 3.72 18.64 -10.09
C GLU A 165 3.34 19.45 -8.85
N GLN A 166 2.61 18.84 -7.90
CA GLN A 166 2.27 19.50 -6.63
C GLN A 166 3.51 19.79 -5.78
N ASP A 167 4.51 18.93 -5.80
CA ASP A 167 5.77 19.17 -5.10
C ASP A 167 6.57 20.33 -5.75
N ILE A 168 6.52 20.48 -7.08
CA ILE A 168 7.17 21.57 -7.80
C ILE A 168 6.48 22.91 -7.49
N MET A 169 5.16 22.97 -7.46
CA MET A 169 4.43 24.20 -7.11
C MET A 169 4.75 24.67 -5.69
N HIS A 170 4.93 23.75 -4.75
CA HIS A 170 5.38 24.12 -3.40
C HIS A 170 6.84 24.62 -3.37
N THR A 171 7.70 24.15 -4.26
CA THR A 171 9.11 24.62 -4.32
C THR A 171 9.28 25.96 -5.05
N THR A 172 8.38 26.32 -5.97
CA THR A 172 8.41 27.64 -6.65
C THR A 172 7.84 28.75 -5.80
N TRP A 173 6.97 28.47 -4.84
CA TRP A 173 6.44 29.47 -3.89
C TRP A 173 7.45 29.85 -2.81
N ASP A 174 8.46 29.01 -2.55
CA ASP A 174 9.55 29.33 -1.61
C ASP A 174 10.54 30.41 -2.15
N ASN A 175 10.44 30.77 -3.43
CA ASN A 175 11.29 31.80 -4.06
C ASN A 175 10.62 33.18 -4.16
N THR A 176 9.41 33.36 -3.66
CA THR A 176 8.80 34.68 -3.50
C THR A 176 9.12 35.21 -2.10
N ASP A 177 9.55 36.46 -2.01
CA ASP A 177 9.98 37.13 -0.76
C ASP A 177 8.89 37.26 0.33
N GLU A 178 7.71 36.70 0.11
CA GLU A 178 6.65 36.59 1.11
C GLU A 178 6.86 35.35 1.99
N LYS A 179 7.25 35.60 3.24
CA LYS A 179 7.32 34.54 4.26
C LYS A 179 5.98 33.85 4.42
N PRO A 180 5.92 32.52 4.28
CA PRO A 180 4.67 31.78 4.43
C PRO A 180 4.09 31.99 5.84
N LYS A 181 2.77 32.21 5.93
CA LYS A 181 2.04 32.44 7.20
C LYS A 181 2.17 31.30 8.21
N ASN A 182 2.74 30.16 7.83
CA ASN A 182 3.00 29.02 8.72
C ASN A 182 4.30 28.29 8.35
N PRO A 183 5.48 28.80 8.75
CA PRO A 183 6.78 28.26 8.36
C PRO A 183 7.04 26.82 8.83
N LYS A 184 6.30 26.32 9.82
CA LYS A 184 6.46 24.95 10.34
C LYS A 184 5.92 23.84 9.41
N LEU A 185 5.04 24.18 8.45
CA LEU A 185 4.43 23.22 7.53
C LEU A 185 5.21 23.03 6.22
N PHE A 186 6.07 24.01 5.87
CA PHE A 186 6.68 24.13 4.54
C PHE A 186 8.21 24.11 4.56
N ASP A 187 8.83 23.79 5.69
CA ASP A 187 10.28 23.70 5.79
C ASP A 187 10.82 22.45 5.06
N LYS A 188 11.26 22.66 3.81
CA LYS A 188 11.81 21.61 2.95
C LYS A 188 13.03 20.93 3.58
N LYS A 189 13.91 21.69 4.27
CA LYS A 189 15.05 21.15 5.01
C LYS A 189 14.63 20.16 6.09
N LYS A 190 13.48 20.40 6.77
CA LYS A 190 12.96 19.45 7.75
C LYS A 190 12.34 18.20 7.12
N ARG A 191 11.83 18.30 5.89
CA ARG A 191 11.28 17.13 5.16
C ARG A 191 12.40 16.28 4.60
N ASP A 192 13.42 16.87 4.04
CA ASP A 192 14.61 16.17 3.54
C ASP A 192 15.40 15.54 4.71
N LEU A 193 15.50 16.24 5.85
CA LEU A 193 15.98 15.70 7.12
C LEU A 193 15.18 14.49 7.66
N LEU A 194 13.88 14.38 7.37
CA LEU A 194 13.06 13.23 7.77
C LEU A 194 13.25 12.00 6.87
N PHE A 195 13.85 12.18 5.68
CA PHE A 195 14.13 11.09 4.74
C PHE A 195 15.60 10.67 4.71
N ASP A 196 16.51 11.57 5.12
CA ASP A 196 17.97 11.35 5.20
C ASP A 196 18.47 11.36 6.64
N LEU A 197 17.60 11.23 7.62
CA LEU A 197 17.98 11.17 9.01
C LEU A 197 18.72 9.85 9.28
N ASP A 198 20.03 9.93 9.22
CA ASP A 198 20.91 9.21 10.12
C ASP A 198 20.61 9.73 11.54
N LEU A 199 19.53 9.25 12.11
CA LEU A 199 19.19 9.56 13.50
C LEU A 199 20.30 8.96 14.36
N PRO A 200 21.05 9.77 15.12
CA PRO A 200 22.03 9.26 16.06
C PRO A 200 21.31 8.62 17.25
N ILE A 201 20.51 7.60 16.96
CA ILE A 201 19.74 6.84 17.95
C ILE A 201 20.52 5.57 18.22
N LYS A 202 20.99 5.42 19.45
CA LYS A 202 21.63 4.20 19.93
C LYS A 202 20.58 3.27 20.55
N VAL A 203 20.87 1.98 20.54
CA VAL A 203 20.04 1.00 21.27
C VAL A 203 19.99 1.39 22.75
N GLY A 204 18.79 1.65 23.26
CA GLY A 204 18.54 2.13 24.62
C GLY A 204 18.06 3.58 24.71
N ASP A 205 18.06 4.33 23.63
CA ASP A 205 17.55 5.71 23.61
C ASP A 205 16.03 5.75 23.70
N THR A 206 15.51 6.68 24.50
CA THR A 206 14.05 6.91 24.62
C THR A 206 13.59 7.89 23.55
N ILE A 207 12.76 7.42 22.63
CA ILE A 207 12.17 8.22 21.56
C ILE A 207 10.76 8.67 22.00
N MET A 208 10.53 9.98 22.00
CA MET A 208 9.22 10.55 22.26
C MET A 208 8.53 10.91 20.94
N MET A 209 7.42 10.25 20.62
CA MET A 209 6.71 10.42 19.35
C MET A 209 5.27 10.89 19.54
N GLY A 210 4.83 11.74 18.59
CA GLY A 210 3.44 12.10 18.38
C GLY A 210 2.81 13.03 19.43
N ARG A 211 1.50 12.91 19.58
CA ARG A 211 0.65 13.80 20.37
C ARG A 211 0.95 13.75 21.90
N PHE A 212 1.61 12.71 22.36
CA PHE A 212 1.86 12.41 23.76
C PHE A 212 3.32 12.55 24.19
N LYS A 213 4.10 13.32 23.44
CA LYS A 213 5.55 13.44 23.69
C LYS A 213 5.93 13.97 25.11
N ASN A 214 4.98 14.49 25.85
CA ASN A 214 5.17 14.95 27.23
C ASN A 214 4.54 14.01 28.27
N LYS A 215 4.03 12.85 27.88
CA LYS A 215 3.60 11.82 28.83
C LYS A 215 4.74 10.84 29.04
N LYS A 216 5.25 10.80 30.26
CA LYS A 216 6.15 9.76 30.76
C LYS A 216 5.39 8.45 30.94
#